data_2ffe5cc4758f30324165a7af75c50248
#
_entry.id   2ffe5cc4758f30324165a7af75c50248
#
_cell.length_a   1.000
_cell.length_b   1.000
_cell.length_c   1.000
_cell.angle_alpha   90.00
_cell.angle_beta   90.00
_cell.angle_gamma   90.00
#
_symmetry.space_group_name_H-M   'P 1'
#
loop_
_entity.id
_entity.type
_entity.pdbx_description
1 polymer ?
#
loop_
_entity_poly.entity_id
_entity_poly.type
_entity_poly.pdbx_seq_one_letter_code
_entity_poly.pdbx_strand_id
1 'polypeptide(L)'
;MVCHREDDLTLIYGYYNHKNQQENGDRCLGIHWQDFPQSRGYLAPCVIPTQTALALLNGLAQAKIEQGVEGEEIDALDDARAFLENREDELRLRRQIFPKNK
;
A
#
# COMPACT_ATOMS: atom_id res chain seq x y z
N MET A 1 3.86 -3.75 -4.73
CA MET A 1 4.74 -3.71 -3.54
C MET A 1 3.94 -3.96 -2.27
N VAL A 2 4.50 -4.73 -1.36
CA VAL A 2 3.85 -5.01 -0.08
C VAL A 2 4.02 -3.80 0.84
N CYS A 3 2.94 -3.35 1.47
CA CYS A 3 3.01 -2.24 2.43
C CYS A 3 2.60 -2.61 3.86
N HIS A 4 1.99 -3.79 4.03
CA HIS A 4 1.57 -4.23 5.37
C HIS A 4 1.34 -5.73 5.37
N ARG A 5 1.73 -6.38 6.47
CA ARG A 5 1.43 -7.79 6.70
C ARG A 5 0.96 -7.97 8.13
N GLU A 6 -0.09 -8.74 8.28
CA GLU A 6 -0.64 -9.06 9.60
C GLU A 6 -1.31 -10.42 9.51
N ASP A 7 -0.79 -11.40 10.25
CA ASP A 7 -1.25 -12.80 10.16
C ASP A 7 -1.24 -13.26 8.69
N ASP A 8 -2.39 -13.67 8.16
CA ASP A 8 -2.50 -14.14 6.78
C ASP A 8 -2.82 -13.00 5.80
N LEU A 9 -2.99 -11.79 6.30
CA LEU A 9 -3.34 -10.64 5.49
C LEU A 9 -2.10 -9.96 4.93
N THR A 10 -2.12 -9.65 3.66
CA THR A 10 -1.10 -8.85 3.01
C THR A 10 -1.77 -7.71 2.25
N LEU A 11 -1.31 -6.49 2.48
CA LEU A 11 -1.72 -5.34 1.69
C LEU A 11 -0.63 -5.05 0.67
N ILE A 12 -1.04 -4.94 -0.59
CA ILE A 12 -0.11 -4.64 -1.69
C ILE A 12 -0.64 -3.45 -2.46
N TYR A 13 0.27 -2.65 -3.00
CA TYR A 13 -0.10 -1.55 -3.88
C TYR A 13 0.65 -1.68 -5.19
N GLY A 14 0.03 -1.23 -6.25
CA GLY A 14 0.60 -1.29 -7.57
C GLY A 14 -0.44 -0.93 -8.62
N TYR A 15 -0.07 -1.18 -9.85
CA TYR A 15 -0.96 -0.93 -10.97
C TYR A 15 -1.85 -2.14 -11.20
N TYR A 16 -3.13 -1.88 -11.38
CA TYR A 16 -4.10 -2.92 -11.71
C TYR A 16 -4.78 -2.56 -13.03
N ASN A 17 -4.70 -3.48 -13.98
CA ASN A 17 -5.24 -3.26 -15.30
C ASN A 17 -6.50 -4.11 -15.48
N HIS A 18 -7.64 -3.47 -15.33
CA HIS A 18 -8.94 -4.14 -15.50
C HIS A 18 -9.11 -4.59 -16.96
N LYS A 19 -9.19 -5.91 -17.16
CA LYS A 19 -9.48 -6.50 -18.49
C LYS A 19 -8.52 -6.02 -19.58
N ASN A 20 -7.31 -5.66 -19.22
CA ASN A 20 -6.30 -5.18 -20.17
C ASN A 20 -6.76 -3.98 -21.00
N GLN A 21 -7.60 -3.14 -20.43
CA GLN A 21 -8.14 -1.98 -21.15
C GLN A 21 -7.26 -0.75 -21.10
N GLN A 22 -6.30 -0.72 -20.17
CA GLN A 22 -5.38 0.40 -20.05
C GLN A 22 -3.95 -0.11 -20.10
N GLU A 23 -3.11 0.64 -20.78
CA GLU A 23 -1.71 0.24 -20.97
C GLU A 23 -0.96 0.11 -19.64
N ASN A 24 -1.16 1.06 -18.73
CA ASN A 24 -0.45 1.09 -17.45
C ASN A 24 -1.30 0.70 -16.25
N GLY A 25 -2.60 0.58 -16.43
CA GLY A 25 -3.52 0.26 -15.35
C GLY A 25 -3.73 1.41 -14.37
N ASP A 26 -4.59 1.16 -13.40
CA ASP A 26 -4.90 2.12 -12.34
C ASP A 26 -4.04 1.86 -11.11
N ARG A 27 -3.74 2.91 -10.37
CA ARG A 27 -3.05 2.80 -9.08
C ARG A 27 -4.02 2.29 -8.05
N CYS A 28 -3.71 1.15 -7.43
CA CYS A 28 -4.63 0.48 -6.54
C CYS A 28 -3.95 -0.11 -5.31
N LEU A 29 -4.73 -0.26 -4.25
CA LEU A 29 -4.39 -1.06 -3.10
C LEU A 29 -5.19 -2.35 -3.18
N GLY A 30 -4.56 -3.48 -2.89
CA GLY A 30 -5.22 -4.77 -2.87
C GLY A 30 -4.99 -5.52 -1.58
N ILE A 31 -5.94 -6.36 -1.21
CA ILE A 31 -5.83 -7.27 -0.07
C ILE A 31 -5.65 -8.69 -0.59
N HIS A 32 -4.63 -9.37 -0.07
CA HIS A 32 -4.40 -10.78 -0.35
C HIS A 32 -4.40 -11.55 0.97
N TRP A 33 -5.20 -12.62 1.02
CA TRP A 33 -5.22 -13.55 2.14
C TRP A 33 -4.46 -14.80 1.76
N GLN A 34 -3.47 -15.17 2.53
CA GLN A 34 -2.57 -16.26 2.18
C GLN A 34 -3.31 -17.60 1.97
N ASP A 35 -4.29 -17.89 2.83
CA ASP A 35 -5.02 -19.14 2.76
C ASP A 35 -6.30 -19.07 1.93
N PHE A 36 -6.54 -17.94 1.30
CA PHE A 36 -7.72 -17.78 0.46
C PHE A 36 -7.48 -18.49 -0.88
N PRO A 37 -8.47 -19.22 -1.40
CA PRO A 37 -8.29 -19.89 -2.68
C PRO A 37 -7.92 -18.89 -3.76
N GLN A 38 -6.81 -19.16 -4.43
CA GLN A 38 -6.37 -18.34 -5.55
C GLN A 38 -7.13 -18.79 -6.79
N SER A 39 -7.69 -17.85 -7.53
CA SER A 39 -8.34 -18.19 -8.77
C SER A 39 -7.28 -18.68 -9.75
N ARG A 40 -7.35 -19.98 -10.10
CA ARG A 40 -6.46 -20.60 -11.09
C ARG A 40 -4.98 -20.50 -10.74
N GLY A 41 -4.66 -20.47 -9.45
CA GLY A 41 -3.26 -20.41 -9.02
C GLY A 41 -2.59 -19.06 -9.17
N TYR A 42 -3.32 -18.04 -9.57
CA TYR A 42 -2.78 -16.69 -9.68
C TYR A 42 -3.03 -15.90 -8.41
N LEU A 43 -2.09 -15.00 -8.10
CA LEU A 43 -2.29 -14.03 -7.05
C LEU A 43 -3.36 -13.05 -7.54
N ALA A 44 -4.53 -13.08 -6.89
CA ALA A 44 -5.66 -12.25 -7.28
C ALA A 44 -6.14 -11.42 -6.09
N PRO A 45 -5.42 -10.35 -5.75
CA PRO A 45 -5.82 -9.53 -4.62
C PRO A 45 -7.16 -8.84 -4.87
N CYS A 46 -7.94 -8.70 -3.81
CA CYS A 46 -9.15 -7.91 -3.84
C CYS A 46 -8.78 -6.43 -3.91
N VAL A 47 -9.17 -5.76 -4.97
CA VAL A 47 -8.87 -4.34 -5.15
C VAL A 47 -9.81 -3.50 -4.27
N ILE A 48 -9.23 -2.54 -3.56
CA ILE A 48 -9.98 -1.66 -2.66
C ILE A 48 -10.16 -0.30 -3.32
N PRO A 49 -11.36 0.28 -3.30
CA PRO A 49 -11.57 1.63 -3.81
C PRO A 49 -10.64 2.64 -3.13
N THR A 50 -10.18 3.63 -3.88
CA THR A 50 -9.12 4.54 -3.45
C THR A 50 -9.41 5.24 -2.12
N GLN A 51 -10.61 5.76 -1.93
CA GLN A 51 -10.92 6.47 -0.69
C GLN A 51 -10.90 5.55 0.52
N THR A 52 -11.42 4.35 0.37
CA THR A 52 -11.37 3.33 1.42
C THR A 52 -9.93 2.91 1.69
N ALA A 53 -9.14 2.75 0.64
CA ALA A 53 -7.74 2.38 0.76
C ALA A 53 -6.94 3.43 1.54
N LEU A 54 -7.16 4.72 1.23
CA LEU A 54 -6.48 5.80 1.95
C LEU A 54 -6.87 5.83 3.43
N ALA A 55 -8.15 5.65 3.73
CA ALA A 55 -8.62 5.59 5.11
C ALA A 55 -7.98 4.42 5.87
N LEU A 56 -7.89 3.26 5.21
CA LEU A 56 -7.27 2.07 5.79
C LEU A 56 -5.79 2.31 6.08
N LEU A 57 -5.05 2.85 5.13
CA LEU A 57 -3.62 3.13 5.31
C LEU A 57 -3.37 4.17 6.41
N ASN A 58 -4.20 5.22 6.46
CA ASN A 58 -4.10 6.22 7.52
C ASN A 58 -4.38 5.62 8.89
N GLY A 59 -5.40 4.76 8.99
CA GLY A 59 -5.74 4.08 10.24
C GLY A 59 -4.63 3.16 10.72
N LEU A 60 -4.04 2.40 9.80
CA LEU A 60 -2.92 1.51 10.12
C LEU A 60 -1.70 2.30 10.58
N ALA A 61 -1.37 3.38 9.91
CA ALA A 61 -0.24 4.22 10.28
C ALA A 61 -0.45 4.81 11.68
N GLN A 62 -1.65 5.31 11.95
CA GLN A 62 -1.98 5.88 13.25
C GLN A 62 -1.87 4.83 14.36
N ALA A 63 -2.40 3.63 14.12
CA ALA A 63 -2.33 2.55 15.10
C ALA A 63 -0.88 2.17 15.39
N LYS A 64 -0.03 2.08 14.38
CA LYS A 64 1.37 1.76 14.57
C LYS A 64 2.11 2.85 15.34
N ILE A 65 1.84 4.11 15.05
CA ILE A 65 2.43 5.23 15.77
C ILE A 65 2.05 5.17 17.26
N GLU A 66 0.80 4.88 17.54
CA GLU A 66 0.32 4.75 18.93
C GLU A 66 0.97 3.59 19.68
N GLN A 67 1.35 2.53 18.94
CA GLN A 67 2.05 1.37 19.50
C GLN A 67 3.56 1.60 19.62
N GLY A 68 4.05 2.75 19.19
CA GLY A 68 5.49 3.05 19.22
C GLY A 68 6.28 2.42 18.09
N VAL A 69 5.62 1.94 17.04
CA VAL A 69 6.29 1.38 15.86
C VAL A 69 6.83 2.52 15.00
N GLU A 70 8.07 2.39 14.58
CA GLU A 70 8.74 3.39 13.75
C GLU A 70 9.48 2.71 12.59
N GLY A 71 9.97 3.53 11.67
CA GLY A 71 10.88 3.09 10.62
C GLY A 71 10.18 2.51 9.41
N GLU A 72 10.68 1.35 8.96
CA GLU A 72 10.28 0.78 7.66
C GLU A 72 8.80 0.48 7.55
N GLU A 73 8.14 0.06 8.63
CA GLU A 73 6.72 -0.26 8.57
C GLU A 73 5.86 0.97 8.32
N ILE A 74 6.21 2.08 8.95
CA ILE A 74 5.51 3.36 8.72
C ILE A 74 5.84 3.88 7.33
N ASP A 75 7.11 3.79 6.92
CA ASP A 75 7.52 4.24 5.59
C ASP A 75 6.80 3.47 4.48
N ALA A 76 6.60 2.18 4.65
CA ALA A 76 5.88 1.37 3.67
C ALA A 76 4.43 1.84 3.50
N LEU A 77 3.77 2.19 4.60
CA LEU A 77 2.40 2.73 4.53
C LEU A 77 2.38 4.12 3.89
N ASP A 78 3.36 4.96 4.19
CA ASP A 78 3.49 6.27 3.57
C ASP A 78 3.74 6.16 2.07
N ASP A 79 4.58 5.21 1.66
CA ASP A 79 4.86 4.95 0.25
C ASP A 79 3.58 4.52 -0.49
N ALA A 80 2.81 3.63 0.11
CA ALA A 80 1.56 3.17 -0.50
C ALA A 80 0.57 4.33 -0.66
N ARG A 81 0.44 5.15 0.37
CA ARG A 81 -0.46 6.30 0.33
C ARG A 81 -0.03 7.30 -0.73
N ALA A 82 1.25 7.62 -0.79
CA ALA A 82 1.78 8.54 -1.79
C ALA A 82 1.58 7.99 -3.21
N PHE A 83 1.75 6.69 -3.37
CA PHE A 83 1.50 6.03 -4.67
C PHE A 83 0.04 6.19 -5.10
N LEU A 84 -0.90 5.94 -4.18
CA LEU A 84 -2.33 6.05 -4.50
C LEU A 84 -2.74 7.49 -4.83
N GLU A 85 -2.07 8.46 -4.22
CA GLU A 85 -2.34 9.88 -4.44
C GLU A 85 -1.50 10.49 -5.57
N ASN A 86 -0.67 9.67 -6.22
CA ASN A 86 0.26 10.11 -7.27
C ASN A 86 1.22 11.20 -6.76
N ARG A 87 1.77 11.00 -5.58
CA ARG A 87 2.64 11.95 -4.88
C ARG A 87 3.97 11.35 -4.46
N GLU A 88 4.42 10.28 -5.12
CA GLU A 88 5.69 9.62 -4.78
C GLU A 88 6.89 10.57 -4.90
N ASP A 89 6.89 11.42 -5.92
CA ASP A 89 8.00 12.36 -6.12
C ASP A 89 8.06 13.40 -5.01
N GLU A 90 6.91 13.87 -4.56
CA GLU A 90 6.82 14.80 -3.45
C GLU A 90 7.33 14.17 -2.16
N LEU A 91 6.96 12.93 -1.90
CA LEU A 91 7.43 12.21 -0.72
C LEU A 91 8.94 12.00 -0.78
N ARG A 92 9.46 11.62 -1.93
CA ARG A 92 10.90 11.43 -2.13
C ARG A 92 11.66 12.73 -1.86
N LEU A 93 11.16 13.84 -2.38
CA LEU A 93 11.78 15.16 -2.16
C LEU A 93 11.76 15.52 -0.69
N ARG A 94 10.63 15.30 -0.01
CA ARG A 94 10.51 15.59 1.42
C ARG A 94 11.53 14.81 2.23
N ARG A 95 11.75 13.53 1.91
CA ARG A 95 12.73 12.68 2.59
C ARG A 95 14.16 13.15 2.34
N GLN A 96 14.43 13.73 1.19
CA GLN A 96 15.75 14.31 0.89
C GLN A 96 16.00 15.58 1.69
N ILE A 97 14.98 16.43 1.84
CA ILE A 97 15.08 17.70 2.55
C ILE A 97 15.10 17.47 4.07
N PHE A 98 14.29 16.54 4.56
CA PHE A 98 14.15 16.25 5.98
C PHE A 98 14.49 14.78 6.24
N PRO A 99 15.78 14.40 6.13
CA PRO A 99 16.16 13.01 6.35
C PRO A 99 15.91 12.63 7.81
N LYS A 100 15.49 11.37 8.02
CA LYS A 100 15.29 10.86 9.36
C LYS A 100 16.63 10.69 10.05
N ASN A 101 16.73 11.16 11.27
CA ASN A 101 17.87 10.91 12.11
C ASN A 101 17.81 9.48 12.63
N LYS A 102 18.89 8.78 12.48
CA LYS A 102 18.99 7.41 12.99
C LYS A 102 19.48 7.40 14.42
#